data_cad54b3c71972febaba105f36715d4cb
#
_entry.id   cad54b3c71972febaba105f36715d4cb
#
_cell.length_a   1.000
_cell.length_b   1.000
_cell.length_c   1.000
_cell.angle_alpha   90.00
_cell.angle_beta   90.00
_cell.angle_gamma   90.00
#
_symmetry.space_group_name_H-M   'P 1'
#
loop_
_entity.id
_entity.type
_entity.pdbx_description
1 polymer ?
#
loop_
_entity_poly.entity_id
_entity_poly.type
_entity_poly.pdbx_seq_one_letter_code
_entity_poly.pdbx_strand_id
1 'polypeptide(L)'
;MSAGLNLAQLQAVHYTDGPCLVLAGAGSGKTRVITHKIAHMIDAGLPAKRIAAITFTNKAAAEMRERAKGLIGRAAKDVLICTFHALGVRMMREDGKVLGLKAQFSILDADDVTSILKDAGGSSDAATARQWQWTISKWKNMGLNAEQAMAQVADDNERITATVMARYEERLAAYQSVDFDDLIGMPLKL
;
A
#
# COMPACT_ATOMS: atom_id res chain seq x y z
N MET A 1 16.05 21.89 -17.30
CA MET A 1 16.43 20.45 -17.23
C MET A 1 15.43 19.54 -17.97
N SER A 2 15.09 19.86 -19.21
CA SER A 2 14.11 19.12 -20.04
C SER A 2 14.75 18.28 -21.18
N ALA A 3 16.07 18.13 -21.17
CA ALA A 3 16.78 17.42 -22.23
C ALA A 3 16.29 15.95 -22.38
N GLY A 4 15.72 15.66 -23.55
CA GLY A 4 15.28 14.33 -23.96
C GLY A 4 13.83 13.95 -23.58
N LEU A 5 13.00 14.87 -23.15
CA LEU A 5 11.54 14.68 -23.06
C LEU A 5 10.86 15.14 -24.34
N ASN A 6 9.85 14.40 -24.81
CA ASN A 6 8.99 14.84 -25.91
C ASN A 6 7.92 15.85 -25.40
N LEU A 7 7.19 16.47 -26.33
CA LEU A 7 6.23 17.53 -26.01
C LEU A 7 5.15 17.07 -25.01
N ALA A 8 4.57 15.88 -25.20
CA ALA A 8 3.54 15.34 -24.31
C ALA A 8 4.11 15.04 -22.90
N GLN A 9 5.33 14.54 -22.82
CA GLN A 9 6.02 14.34 -21.53
C GLN A 9 6.28 15.67 -20.84
N LEU A 10 6.70 16.71 -21.56
CA LEU A 10 6.89 18.06 -21.02
C LEU A 10 5.59 18.65 -20.49
N GLN A 11 4.49 18.49 -21.22
CA GLN A 11 3.16 18.92 -20.75
C GLN A 11 2.79 18.25 -19.43
N ALA A 12 2.97 16.94 -19.31
CA ALA A 12 2.71 16.19 -18.08
C ALA A 12 3.61 16.63 -16.91
N VAL A 13 4.89 16.95 -17.18
CA VAL A 13 5.83 17.45 -16.16
C VAL A 13 5.41 18.83 -15.65
N HIS A 14 5.03 19.75 -16.54
CA HIS A 14 4.72 21.14 -16.19
C HIS A 14 3.31 21.33 -15.62
N TYR A 15 2.40 20.38 -15.81
CA TYR A 15 1.05 20.49 -15.26
C TYR A 15 1.07 20.31 -13.74
N THR A 16 0.81 21.36 -12.98
CA THR A 16 0.86 21.38 -11.51
C THR A 16 -0.42 21.90 -10.85
N ASP A 17 -1.40 22.31 -11.64
CA ASP A 17 -2.58 23.09 -11.17
C ASP A 17 -3.71 22.20 -10.60
N GLY A 18 -3.55 20.89 -10.55
CA GLY A 18 -4.55 19.99 -10.01
C GLY A 18 -4.33 18.52 -10.35
N PRO A 19 -5.33 17.67 -10.12
CA PRO A 19 -5.27 16.25 -10.47
C PRO A 19 -5.05 16.05 -11.97
N CYS A 20 -4.14 15.12 -12.31
CA CYS A 20 -3.77 14.83 -13.70
C CYS A 20 -3.66 13.33 -13.91
N LEU A 21 -4.39 12.78 -14.87
CA LEU A 21 -4.23 11.41 -15.33
C LEU A 21 -3.38 11.40 -16.62
N VAL A 22 -2.27 10.66 -16.58
CA VAL A 22 -1.39 10.46 -17.76
C VAL A 22 -1.54 9.03 -18.25
N LEU A 23 -2.16 8.85 -19.41
CA LEU A 23 -2.28 7.55 -20.08
C LEU A 23 -1.03 7.32 -20.94
N ALA A 24 -0.30 6.23 -20.62
CA ALA A 24 0.97 5.96 -21.27
C ALA A 24 1.24 4.45 -21.35
N GLY A 25 1.59 3.95 -22.51
CA GLY A 25 1.92 2.55 -22.75
C GLY A 25 3.21 2.08 -22.08
N ALA A 26 3.51 0.79 -22.15
CA ALA A 26 4.79 0.25 -21.72
C ALA A 26 5.94 0.90 -22.52
N GLY A 27 7.07 1.17 -21.87
CA GLY A 27 8.24 1.79 -22.53
C GLY A 27 8.13 3.28 -22.86
N SER A 28 6.98 3.92 -22.63
CA SER A 28 6.74 5.35 -22.95
C SER A 28 7.49 6.34 -22.04
N GLY A 29 8.25 5.86 -21.07
CA GLY A 29 9.01 6.72 -20.17
C GLY A 29 8.22 7.28 -18.98
N LYS A 30 7.14 6.64 -18.52
CA LYS A 30 6.33 7.07 -17.35
C LYS A 30 7.16 7.45 -16.14
N THR A 31 8.09 6.60 -15.74
CA THR A 31 8.98 6.84 -14.59
C THR A 31 9.86 8.06 -14.82
N ARG A 32 10.29 8.31 -16.07
CA ARG A 32 11.05 9.49 -16.43
C ARG A 32 10.23 10.76 -16.27
N VAL A 33 8.97 10.76 -16.70
CA VAL A 33 8.04 11.88 -16.49
C VAL A 33 7.88 12.19 -15.01
N ILE A 34 7.65 11.16 -14.16
CA ILE A 34 7.49 11.34 -12.71
C ILE A 34 8.74 11.97 -12.08
N THR A 35 9.95 11.47 -12.40
CA THR A 35 11.19 12.01 -11.82
C THR A 35 11.49 13.44 -12.27
N HIS A 36 11.19 13.79 -13.53
CA HIS A 36 11.32 15.15 -14.01
C HIS A 36 10.25 16.08 -13.41
N LYS A 37 9.04 15.59 -13.17
CA LYS A 37 7.98 16.34 -12.48
C LYS A 37 8.38 16.67 -11.05
N ILE A 38 8.96 15.73 -10.32
CA ILE A 38 9.51 15.97 -8.98
C ILE A 38 10.57 17.08 -9.03
N ALA A 39 11.51 16.99 -9.98
CA ALA A 39 12.54 18.03 -10.15
C ALA A 39 11.92 19.39 -10.46
N HIS A 40 10.97 19.44 -11.39
CA HIS A 40 10.25 20.67 -11.75
C HIS A 40 9.52 21.30 -10.56
N MET A 41 8.81 20.51 -9.76
CA MET A 41 8.12 21.02 -8.57
C MET A 41 9.07 21.62 -7.55
N ILE A 42 10.25 21.00 -7.34
CA ILE A 42 11.28 21.52 -6.42
C ILE A 42 11.89 22.80 -6.98
N ASP A 43 12.21 22.86 -8.28
CA ASP A 43 12.72 24.05 -8.94
C ASP A 43 11.70 25.21 -8.89
N ALA A 44 10.41 24.90 -8.91
CA ALA A 44 9.29 25.85 -8.73
C ALA A 44 9.09 26.27 -7.26
N GLY A 45 9.90 25.77 -6.32
CA GLY A 45 9.88 26.20 -4.92
C GLY A 45 9.04 25.29 -3.97
N LEU A 46 8.50 24.16 -4.47
CA LEU A 46 7.81 23.23 -3.56
C LEU A 46 8.83 22.47 -2.68
N PRO A 47 8.70 22.51 -1.34
CA PRO A 47 9.61 21.79 -0.48
C PRO A 47 9.61 20.27 -0.75
N ALA A 48 10.77 19.66 -0.89
CA ALA A 48 10.92 18.24 -1.20
C ALA A 48 10.16 17.32 -0.22
N LYS A 49 10.08 17.70 1.06
CA LYS A 49 9.34 16.98 2.11
C LYS A 49 7.81 16.94 1.89
N ARG A 50 7.28 17.79 1.03
CA ARG A 50 5.86 17.82 0.68
C ARG A 50 5.52 17.03 -0.59
N ILE A 51 6.51 16.33 -1.15
CA ILE A 51 6.34 15.52 -2.35
C ILE A 51 6.38 14.04 -1.96
N ALA A 52 5.35 13.30 -2.37
CA ALA A 52 5.29 11.85 -2.27
C ALA A 52 5.17 11.24 -3.68
N ALA A 53 6.01 10.28 -3.99
CA ALA A 53 5.97 9.49 -5.23
C ALA A 53 5.80 8.02 -4.89
N ILE A 54 4.66 7.47 -5.24
CA ILE A 54 4.25 6.12 -4.84
C ILE A 54 4.31 5.18 -6.05
N THR A 55 4.78 3.97 -5.83
CA THR A 55 4.88 2.93 -6.86
C THR A 55 4.48 1.56 -6.31
N PHE A 56 4.41 0.53 -7.16
CA PHE A 56 3.96 -0.80 -6.75
C PHE A 56 5.07 -1.69 -6.19
N THR A 57 6.32 -1.54 -6.64
CA THR A 57 7.41 -2.44 -6.25
C THR A 57 8.57 -1.70 -5.60
N ASN A 58 9.25 -2.38 -4.67
CA ASN A 58 10.46 -1.86 -4.03
C ASN A 58 11.58 -1.59 -5.04
N LYS A 59 11.69 -2.41 -6.09
CA LYS A 59 12.63 -2.20 -7.19
C LYS A 59 12.34 -0.88 -7.92
N ALA A 60 11.08 -0.65 -8.31
CA ALA A 60 10.69 0.59 -8.97
C ALA A 60 10.92 1.83 -8.06
N ALA A 61 10.64 1.71 -6.76
CA ALA A 61 10.91 2.77 -5.80
C ALA A 61 12.42 3.07 -5.69
N ALA A 62 13.27 2.05 -5.67
CA ALA A 62 14.72 2.19 -5.64
C ALA A 62 15.25 2.87 -6.92
N GLU A 63 14.82 2.41 -8.09
CA GLU A 63 15.18 3.02 -9.38
C GLU A 63 14.72 4.48 -9.47
N MET A 64 13.51 4.79 -8.98
CA MET A 64 12.99 6.15 -8.97
C MET A 64 13.81 7.06 -8.06
N ARG A 65 14.24 6.58 -6.87
CA ARG A 65 15.12 7.33 -5.95
C ARG A 65 16.47 7.64 -6.60
N GLU A 66 17.10 6.67 -7.26
CA GLU A 66 18.39 6.90 -7.94
C GLU A 66 18.25 7.91 -9.08
N ARG A 67 17.21 7.83 -9.88
CA ARG A 67 16.93 8.80 -10.95
C ARG A 67 16.64 10.20 -10.39
N ALA A 68 15.85 10.30 -9.35
CA ALA A 68 15.58 11.58 -8.66
C ALA A 68 16.89 12.17 -8.11
N LYS A 69 17.73 11.35 -7.46
CA LYS A 69 19.06 11.77 -6.96
C LYS A 69 19.95 12.33 -8.07
N GLY A 70 19.92 11.74 -9.27
CA GLY A 70 20.64 12.25 -10.43
C GLY A 70 20.15 13.62 -10.92
N LEU A 71 18.86 13.94 -10.72
CA LEU A 71 18.25 15.20 -11.17
C LEU A 71 18.31 16.32 -10.13
N ILE A 72 18.07 16.01 -8.85
CA ILE A 72 17.89 16.99 -7.77
C ILE A 72 18.90 16.85 -6.63
N GLY A 73 19.90 15.96 -6.79
CA GLY A 73 20.99 15.80 -5.84
C GLY A 73 20.51 15.44 -4.43
N ARG A 74 20.97 16.22 -3.43
CA ARG A 74 20.67 15.96 -2.00
C ARG A 74 19.21 16.08 -1.66
N ALA A 75 18.44 16.92 -2.36
CA ALA A 75 17.00 17.11 -2.10
C ALA A 75 16.18 15.82 -2.32
N ALA A 76 16.69 14.86 -3.11
CA ALA A 76 16.03 13.55 -3.30
C ALA A 76 15.84 12.75 -2.00
N LYS A 77 16.65 12.99 -0.96
CA LYS A 77 16.51 12.33 0.35
C LYS A 77 15.25 12.75 1.11
N ASP A 78 14.77 13.95 0.85
CA ASP A 78 13.62 14.53 1.52
C ASP A 78 12.30 14.22 0.79
N VAL A 79 12.35 13.75 -0.46
CA VAL A 79 11.17 13.29 -1.21
C VAL A 79 10.77 11.90 -0.71
N LEU A 80 9.50 11.72 -0.37
CA LEU A 80 8.98 10.41 0.00
C LEU A 80 8.77 9.56 -1.26
N ILE A 81 9.69 8.63 -1.54
CA ILE A 81 9.57 7.69 -2.66
C ILE A 81 9.46 6.28 -2.09
N CYS A 82 8.29 5.64 -2.20
CA CYS A 82 8.04 4.33 -1.61
C CYS A 82 6.92 3.57 -2.34
N THR A 83 6.61 2.36 -1.87
CA THR A 83 5.42 1.61 -2.30
C THR A 83 4.19 2.01 -1.47
N PHE A 84 2.98 1.67 -1.94
CA PHE A 84 1.76 1.86 -1.16
C PHE A 84 1.84 1.17 0.21
N HIS A 85 2.30 -0.08 0.26
CA HIS A 85 2.48 -0.82 1.52
C HIS A 85 3.47 -0.12 2.47
N ALA A 86 4.61 0.35 1.96
CA ALA A 86 5.58 1.06 2.78
C ALA A 86 5.06 2.41 3.28
N LEU A 87 4.22 3.09 2.50
CA LEU A 87 3.50 4.29 2.96
C LEU A 87 2.54 3.93 4.08
N GLY A 88 1.74 2.86 3.92
CA GLY A 88 0.80 2.39 4.94
C GLY A 88 1.50 2.04 6.25
N VAL A 89 2.61 1.29 6.19
CA VAL A 89 3.43 1.01 7.38
C VAL A 89 3.88 2.30 8.08
N ARG A 90 4.35 3.29 7.30
CA ARG A 90 4.79 4.56 7.87
C ARG A 90 3.65 5.29 8.57
N MET A 91 2.50 5.43 7.93
CA MET A 91 1.31 6.09 8.52
C MET A 91 0.87 5.38 9.80
N MET A 92 0.77 4.05 9.78
CA MET A 92 0.37 3.27 10.95
C MET A 92 1.41 3.28 12.09
N ARG A 93 2.72 3.42 11.80
CA ARG A 93 3.74 3.58 12.84
C ARG A 93 3.69 4.95 13.49
N GLU A 94 3.30 5.98 12.73
CA GLU A 94 3.18 7.36 13.20
C GLU A 94 1.87 7.57 13.97
N ASP A 95 0.73 7.18 13.40
CA ASP A 95 -0.61 7.50 13.90
C ASP A 95 -1.45 6.27 14.31
N GLY A 96 -0.96 5.04 14.12
CA GLY A 96 -1.72 3.80 14.33
C GLY A 96 -2.25 3.58 15.75
N LYS A 97 -1.78 4.38 16.72
CA LYS A 97 -2.30 4.35 18.10
C LYS A 97 -3.81 4.60 18.16
N VAL A 98 -4.36 5.43 17.28
CA VAL A 98 -5.82 5.68 17.18
C VAL A 98 -6.60 4.46 16.71
N LEU A 99 -5.91 3.51 16.05
CA LEU A 99 -6.45 2.22 15.61
C LEU A 99 -6.15 1.10 16.61
N GLY A 100 -5.63 1.41 17.81
CA GLY A 100 -5.26 0.42 18.81
C GLY A 100 -3.93 -0.30 18.54
N LEU A 101 -3.13 0.14 17.55
CA LEU A 101 -1.84 -0.45 17.22
C LEU A 101 -0.69 0.23 17.97
N LYS A 102 0.26 -0.58 18.45
CA LYS A 102 1.55 -0.09 18.94
C LYS A 102 2.45 0.25 17.74
N ALA A 103 3.36 1.23 17.91
CA ALA A 103 4.31 1.60 16.87
C ALA A 103 5.20 0.44 16.38
N GLN A 104 5.46 -0.57 17.23
CA GLN A 104 6.26 -1.75 16.94
C GLN A 104 5.39 -2.97 16.53
N PHE A 105 4.22 -2.74 15.94
CA PHE A 105 3.40 -3.86 15.43
C PHE A 105 4.18 -4.75 14.46
N SER A 106 3.83 -6.04 14.44
CA SER A 106 4.40 -7.02 13.51
C SER A 106 3.63 -7.06 12.20
N ILE A 107 4.33 -7.33 11.10
CA ILE A 107 3.72 -7.58 9.78
C ILE A 107 3.87 -9.06 9.50
N LEU A 108 2.74 -9.74 9.34
CA LEU A 108 2.69 -11.17 9.10
C LEU A 108 2.96 -11.48 7.63
N ASP A 109 3.72 -12.52 7.37
CA ASP A 109 3.86 -13.09 6.04
C ASP A 109 2.73 -14.09 5.71
N ALA A 110 2.76 -14.67 4.51
CA ALA A 110 1.71 -15.60 4.06
C ALA A 110 1.66 -16.90 4.87
N ASP A 111 2.79 -17.36 5.39
CA ASP A 111 2.88 -18.58 6.19
C ASP A 111 2.35 -18.33 7.60
N ASP A 112 2.68 -17.21 8.21
CA ASP A 112 2.13 -16.74 9.48
C ASP A 112 0.60 -16.62 9.40
N VAL A 113 0.08 -15.95 8.37
CA VAL A 113 -1.37 -15.80 8.13
C VAL A 113 -2.05 -17.16 8.00
N THR A 114 -1.48 -18.07 7.21
CA THR A 114 -2.01 -19.43 7.03
C THR A 114 -2.03 -20.19 8.36
N SER A 115 -1.00 -20.08 9.17
CA SER A 115 -0.91 -20.72 10.49
C SER A 115 -2.00 -20.21 11.44
N ILE A 116 -2.17 -18.89 11.51
CA ILE A 116 -3.20 -18.27 12.37
C ILE A 116 -4.61 -18.64 11.89
N LEU A 117 -4.84 -18.71 10.58
CA LEU A 117 -6.14 -19.11 10.03
C LEU A 117 -6.48 -20.56 10.31
N LYS A 118 -5.50 -21.48 10.26
CA LYS A 118 -5.69 -22.88 10.67
C LYS A 118 -6.16 -22.97 12.11
N ASP A 119 -5.50 -22.26 13.00
CA ASP A 119 -5.85 -22.21 14.41
C ASP A 119 -7.22 -21.55 14.64
N ALA A 120 -7.49 -20.41 14.00
CA ALA A 120 -8.75 -19.69 14.10
C ALA A 120 -9.96 -20.51 13.60
N GLY A 121 -9.77 -21.28 12.52
CA GLY A 121 -10.78 -22.11 11.89
C GLY A 121 -10.85 -23.54 12.44
N GLY A 122 -9.90 -23.95 13.30
CA GLY A 122 -9.84 -25.32 13.84
C GLY A 122 -9.54 -26.37 12.77
N SER A 123 -8.82 -26.04 11.70
CA SER A 123 -8.49 -26.96 10.61
C SER A 123 -6.96 -27.08 10.44
N SER A 124 -6.47 -28.29 10.31
CA SER A 124 -5.06 -28.55 9.96
C SER A 124 -4.80 -28.49 8.46
N ASP A 125 -5.84 -28.46 7.62
CA ASP A 125 -5.73 -28.46 6.16
C ASP A 125 -5.29 -27.11 5.61
N ALA A 126 -4.17 -27.12 4.88
CA ALA A 126 -3.61 -25.92 4.27
C ALA A 126 -4.43 -25.39 3.09
N ALA A 127 -5.17 -26.25 2.38
CA ALA A 127 -6.01 -25.83 1.26
C ALA A 127 -7.22 -25.04 1.76
N THR A 128 -7.85 -25.54 2.82
CA THR A 128 -8.96 -24.86 3.50
C THR A 128 -8.52 -23.49 4.05
N ALA A 129 -7.36 -23.43 4.72
CA ALA A 129 -6.84 -22.15 5.25
C ALA A 129 -6.56 -21.13 4.14
N ARG A 130 -6.01 -21.54 2.99
CA ARG A 130 -5.81 -20.66 1.83
C ARG A 130 -7.12 -20.16 1.22
N GLN A 131 -8.16 -20.99 1.19
CA GLN A 131 -9.48 -20.59 0.73
C GLN A 131 -10.07 -19.50 1.65
N TRP A 132 -9.98 -19.68 2.97
CA TRP A 132 -10.36 -18.64 3.93
C TRP A 132 -9.55 -17.36 3.73
N GLN A 133 -8.22 -17.47 3.60
CA GLN A 133 -7.34 -16.33 3.37
C GLN A 133 -7.76 -15.55 2.12
N TRP A 134 -8.03 -16.24 1.00
CA TRP A 134 -8.44 -15.59 -0.24
C TRP A 134 -9.77 -14.84 -0.09
N THR A 135 -10.76 -15.43 0.58
CA THR A 135 -12.07 -14.81 0.80
C THR A 135 -11.96 -13.63 1.78
N ILE A 136 -11.21 -13.79 2.87
CA ILE A 136 -10.95 -12.72 3.84
C ILE A 136 -10.21 -11.55 3.18
N SER A 137 -9.19 -11.82 2.39
CA SER A 137 -8.46 -10.80 1.62
C SER A 137 -9.40 -10.02 0.70
N LYS A 138 -10.30 -10.73 -0.03
CA LYS A 138 -11.33 -10.08 -0.86
C LYS A 138 -12.21 -9.14 -0.03
N TRP A 139 -12.70 -9.57 1.13
CA TRP A 139 -13.55 -8.74 2.01
C TRP A 139 -12.78 -7.53 2.57
N LYS A 140 -11.54 -7.73 3.05
CA LYS A 140 -10.68 -6.63 3.52
C LYS A 140 -10.43 -5.59 2.42
N ASN A 141 -10.18 -6.04 1.19
CA ASN A 141 -10.02 -5.15 0.03
C ASN A 141 -11.31 -4.41 -0.37
N MET A 142 -12.48 -4.92 0.02
CA MET A 142 -13.76 -4.21 -0.06
C MET A 142 -14.02 -3.27 1.13
N GLY A 143 -13.10 -3.22 2.09
CA GLY A 143 -13.23 -2.42 3.32
C GLY A 143 -14.13 -3.04 4.39
N LEU A 144 -14.48 -4.33 4.26
CA LEU A 144 -15.35 -5.02 5.21
C LEU A 144 -14.55 -5.59 6.38
N ASN A 145 -15.08 -5.45 7.59
CA ASN A 145 -14.68 -6.23 8.77
C ASN A 145 -15.51 -7.52 8.86
N ALA A 146 -15.22 -8.38 9.84
CA ALA A 146 -15.90 -9.67 10.00
C ALA A 146 -17.41 -9.54 10.21
N GLU A 147 -17.88 -8.53 10.95
CA GLU A 147 -19.30 -8.28 11.19
C GLU A 147 -20.03 -7.88 9.89
N GLN A 148 -19.42 -6.96 9.12
CA GLN A 148 -19.95 -6.53 7.84
C GLN A 148 -19.92 -7.63 6.79
N ALA A 149 -18.88 -8.48 6.79
CA ALA A 149 -18.82 -9.65 5.95
C ALA A 149 -19.92 -10.66 6.30
N MET A 150 -20.14 -10.94 7.59
CA MET A 150 -21.19 -11.83 8.08
C MET A 150 -22.59 -11.36 7.64
N ALA A 151 -22.83 -10.06 7.57
CA ALA A 151 -24.11 -9.49 7.12
C ALA A 151 -24.38 -9.66 5.62
N GLN A 152 -23.36 -10.04 4.83
CA GLN A 152 -23.42 -10.14 3.36
C GLN A 152 -23.17 -11.56 2.84
N VAL A 153 -23.06 -12.57 3.72
CA VAL A 153 -22.77 -13.96 3.30
C VAL A 153 -23.87 -14.52 2.40
N ALA A 154 -23.47 -15.17 1.33
CA ALA A 154 -24.37 -15.76 0.35
C ALA A 154 -24.64 -17.26 0.62
N ASP A 155 -23.71 -17.96 1.29
CA ASP A 155 -23.80 -19.40 1.55
C ASP A 155 -23.14 -19.78 2.90
N ASP A 156 -23.22 -21.07 3.24
CA ASP A 156 -22.67 -21.60 4.49
C ASP A 156 -21.13 -21.56 4.53
N ASN A 157 -20.45 -21.67 3.40
CA ASN A 157 -18.99 -21.59 3.34
C ASN A 157 -18.51 -20.15 3.64
N GLU A 158 -19.19 -19.16 3.09
CA GLU A 158 -18.93 -17.76 3.43
C GLU A 158 -19.25 -17.47 4.89
N ARG A 159 -20.32 -18.05 5.45
CA ARG A 159 -20.65 -17.91 6.87
C ARG A 159 -19.55 -18.46 7.78
N ILE A 160 -19.05 -19.66 7.48
CA ILE A 160 -17.90 -20.24 8.18
C ILE A 160 -16.70 -19.31 8.07
N THR A 161 -16.40 -18.83 6.85
CA THR A 161 -15.26 -17.95 6.61
C THR A 161 -15.38 -16.62 7.38
N ALA A 162 -16.56 -16.03 7.47
CA ALA A 162 -16.79 -14.80 8.25
C ALA A 162 -16.59 -15.06 9.77
N THR A 163 -16.99 -16.24 10.26
CA THR A 163 -16.70 -16.64 11.64
C THR A 163 -15.20 -16.82 11.88
N VAL A 164 -14.49 -17.41 10.93
CA VAL A 164 -13.01 -17.54 10.99
C VAL A 164 -12.36 -16.17 10.94
N MET A 165 -12.86 -15.25 10.10
CA MET A 165 -12.37 -13.89 10.00
C MET A 165 -12.47 -13.14 11.34
N ALA A 166 -13.60 -13.26 12.06
CA ALA A 166 -13.75 -12.63 13.37
C ALA A 166 -12.66 -13.09 14.35
N ARG A 167 -12.45 -14.42 14.46
CA ARG A 167 -11.41 -14.98 15.32
C ARG A 167 -10.00 -14.60 14.85
N TYR A 168 -9.79 -14.47 13.54
CA TYR A 168 -8.52 -14.03 12.95
C TYR A 168 -8.23 -12.58 13.33
N GLU A 169 -9.20 -11.67 13.17
CA GLU A 169 -9.06 -10.26 13.56
C GLU A 169 -8.75 -10.11 15.07
N GLU A 170 -9.42 -10.91 15.94
CA GLU A 170 -9.12 -10.93 17.39
C GLU A 170 -7.66 -11.34 17.65
N ARG A 171 -7.13 -12.33 16.93
CA ARG A 171 -5.74 -12.76 17.09
C ARG A 171 -4.74 -11.72 16.59
N LEU A 172 -5.02 -11.08 15.44
CA LEU A 172 -4.19 -9.98 14.94
C LEU A 172 -4.10 -8.86 15.98
N ALA A 173 -5.23 -8.48 16.57
CA ALA A 173 -5.29 -7.45 17.61
C ALA A 173 -4.50 -7.86 18.86
N ALA A 174 -4.68 -9.10 19.34
CA ALA A 174 -3.98 -9.63 20.50
C ALA A 174 -2.46 -9.71 20.31
N TYR A 175 -2.01 -10.10 19.12
CA TYR A 175 -0.58 -10.18 18.76
C TYR A 175 0.00 -8.83 18.37
N GLN A 176 -0.80 -7.77 18.31
CA GLN A 176 -0.39 -6.47 17.77
C GLN A 176 0.26 -6.64 16.39
N SER A 177 -0.42 -7.38 15.53
CA SER A 177 0.05 -7.73 14.18
C SER A 177 -0.94 -7.28 13.14
N VAL A 178 -0.44 -7.10 11.93
CA VAL A 178 -1.22 -6.77 10.73
C VAL A 178 -0.79 -7.68 9.59
N ASP A 179 -1.68 -7.97 8.66
CA ASP A 179 -1.35 -8.63 7.42
C ASP A 179 -1.11 -7.63 6.26
N PHE A 180 -0.84 -8.13 5.07
CA PHE A 180 -0.57 -7.29 3.90
C PHE A 180 -1.78 -6.44 3.46
N ASP A 181 -3.00 -6.97 3.60
CA ASP A 181 -4.23 -6.22 3.25
C ASP A 181 -4.45 -5.05 4.22
N ASP A 182 -4.11 -5.23 5.49
CA ASP A 182 -4.18 -4.19 6.51
C ASP A 182 -3.25 -3.01 6.21
N LEU A 183 -2.09 -3.25 5.57
CA LEU A 183 -1.16 -2.19 5.20
C LEU A 183 -1.75 -1.19 4.19
N ILE A 184 -2.83 -1.56 3.51
CA ILE A 184 -3.57 -0.68 2.60
C ILE A 184 -4.88 -0.22 3.24
N GLY A 185 -5.64 -1.14 3.84
CA GLY A 185 -6.97 -0.88 4.35
C GLY A 185 -7.01 -0.05 5.64
N MET A 186 -6.10 -0.32 6.58
CA MET A 186 -6.08 0.39 7.88
C MET A 186 -5.68 1.86 7.77
N PRO A 187 -4.69 2.27 6.94
CA PRO A 187 -4.35 3.68 6.76
C PRO A 187 -5.51 4.55 6.27
N LEU A 188 -6.50 3.97 5.59
CA LEU A 188 -7.70 4.70 5.16
C LEU A 188 -8.63 5.10 6.32
N LYS A 189 -8.39 4.55 7.52
CA LYS A 189 -9.16 4.84 8.74
C LYS A 189 -8.46 5.87 9.65
N LEU A 190 -7.23 6.31 9.27
CA LEU A 190 -6.46 7.36 9.92
C LEU A 190 -6.86 8.74 9.39
#